data_9e09b9af64937e238d63fdc8470ab6e4
#
_entry.id   9e09b9af64937e238d63fdc8470ab6e4
#
_cell.length_a   1.000
_cell.length_b   1.000
_cell.length_c   1.000
_cell.angle_alpha   90.00
_cell.angle_beta   90.00
_cell.angle_gamma   90.00
#
_symmetry.space_group_name_H-M   'P 1'
#
loop_
_entity.id
_entity.type
_entity.pdbx_description
1 polymer ?
#
loop_
_entity_poly.entity_id
_entity_poly.type
_entity_poly.pdbx_seq_one_letter_code
_entity_poly.pdbx_strand_id
1 'polypeptide(L)'
;MLCLIHSEVSEALEADRKGKFFEGAIQGVNGWVADEDFKASFNSHVKGTFEEEMADIFIRVLDMCAYRGIDLEQHVKAKMRYNSLRPHKHGKTY
;
A
#
# COMPACT_ATOMS: atom_id res chain seq x y z
N MET A 1 -12.25 -11.27 2.73
CA MET A 1 -10.99 -10.56 2.51
C MET A 1 -10.98 -9.68 1.28
N LEU A 2 -11.43 -10.20 0.14
CA LEU A 2 -11.44 -9.38 -1.08
C LEU A 2 -12.32 -8.15 -0.95
N CYS A 3 -13.45 -8.25 -0.25
CA CYS A 3 -14.30 -7.09 0.01
C CYS A 3 -13.60 -6.03 0.84
N LEU A 4 -12.76 -6.45 1.80
CA LEU A 4 -12.01 -5.51 2.62
C LEU A 4 -10.94 -4.79 1.80
N ILE A 5 -10.29 -5.52 0.89
CA ILE A 5 -9.32 -4.91 -0.01
C ILE A 5 -10.00 -3.88 -0.90
N HIS A 6 -11.18 -4.22 -1.42
CA HIS A 6 -11.95 -3.29 -2.25
C HIS A 6 -12.33 -2.03 -1.47
N SER A 7 -12.72 -2.18 -0.20
CA SER A 7 -13.04 -1.05 0.66
C SER A 7 -11.85 -0.12 0.83
N GLU A 8 -10.66 -0.69 1.03
CA GLU A 8 -9.45 0.12 1.17
C GLU A 8 -9.13 0.87 -0.12
N VAL A 9 -9.38 0.26 -1.27
CA VAL A 9 -9.20 0.94 -2.57
C VAL A 9 -10.16 2.14 -2.68
N SER A 10 -11.40 1.97 -2.23
CA SER A 10 -12.39 3.05 -2.24
C SER A 10 -11.95 4.20 -1.32
N GLU A 11 -11.39 3.88 -0.16
CA GLU A 11 -10.90 4.88 0.78
C GLU A 11 -9.69 5.62 0.20
N ALA A 12 -8.81 4.90 -0.52
CA ALA A 12 -7.69 5.52 -1.20
C ALA A 12 -8.17 6.52 -2.27
N LEU A 13 -9.19 6.14 -3.03
CA LEU A 13 -9.77 7.02 -4.03
C LEU A 13 -10.32 8.30 -3.39
N GLU A 14 -10.99 8.16 -2.25
CA GLU A 14 -11.56 9.30 -1.54
C GLU A 14 -10.45 10.22 -1.02
N ALA A 15 -9.37 9.66 -0.47
CA ALA A 15 -8.23 10.44 -0.01
C ALA A 15 -7.59 11.21 -1.18
N ASP A 16 -7.46 10.55 -2.33
CA ASP A 16 -6.91 11.18 -3.53
C ASP A 16 -7.79 12.36 -3.97
N ARG A 17 -9.10 12.16 -4.01
CA ARG A 17 -10.05 13.22 -4.39
C ARG A 17 -9.99 14.43 -3.46
N LYS A 18 -9.76 14.19 -2.18
CA LYS A 18 -9.69 15.25 -1.18
C LYS A 18 -8.30 15.86 -1.05
N GLY A 19 -7.34 15.36 -1.81
CA GLY A 19 -5.97 15.85 -1.76
C GLY A 19 -5.27 15.55 -0.45
N LYS A 20 -5.63 14.46 0.22
CA LYS A 20 -5.03 14.07 1.49
C LYS A 20 -3.80 13.22 1.24
N PHE A 21 -2.67 13.89 1.15
CA PHE A 21 -1.39 13.26 0.89
C PHE A 21 -0.41 13.52 2.02
N PHE A 22 0.55 12.62 2.17
CA PHE A 22 1.64 12.77 3.11
C PHE A 22 2.95 12.91 2.36
N GLU A 23 3.76 13.88 2.77
CA GLU A 23 5.08 14.08 2.17
C GLU A 23 6.15 14.03 3.27
N GLY A 24 7.32 13.50 2.93
CA GLY A 24 8.43 13.41 3.83
C GLY A 24 8.61 12.04 4.44
N ALA A 25 9.18 11.98 5.63
CA ALA A 25 9.47 10.75 6.33
C ALA A 25 8.62 10.64 7.59
N ILE A 26 8.17 9.42 7.87
CA ILE A 26 7.41 9.13 9.08
C ILE A 26 8.42 8.92 10.22
N GLN A 27 8.26 9.69 11.29
CA GLN A 27 9.14 9.57 12.46
C GLN A 27 8.77 8.35 13.29
N GLY A 28 9.76 7.68 13.81
CA GLY A 28 9.56 6.59 14.74
C GLY A 28 9.18 5.26 14.13
N VAL A 29 9.30 5.11 12.81
CA VAL A 29 8.95 3.86 12.12
C VAL A 29 9.74 2.68 12.68
N ASN A 30 10.99 2.89 13.04
CA ASN A 30 11.88 1.83 13.53
C ASN A 30 11.97 1.75 15.04
N GLY A 31 11.02 2.33 15.76
CA GLY A 31 10.91 2.14 17.20
C GLY A 31 11.80 3.03 18.07
N TRP A 32 12.41 4.07 17.50
CA TRP A 32 13.27 4.99 18.27
C TRP A 32 12.50 6.04 19.05
N VAL A 33 11.18 6.12 18.83
CA VAL A 33 10.28 7.07 19.49
C VAL A 33 9.34 6.30 20.40
N ALA A 34 8.96 6.86 21.54
CA ALA A 34 8.03 6.22 22.46
C ALA A 34 6.68 5.97 21.75
N ASP A 35 6.02 4.87 22.11
CA ASP A 35 4.77 4.45 21.46
C ASP A 35 3.70 5.55 21.48
N GLU A 36 3.56 6.25 22.59
CA GLU A 36 2.57 7.32 22.71
C GLU A 36 2.83 8.45 21.74
N ASP A 37 4.09 8.84 21.63
CA ASP A 37 4.49 9.93 20.73
C ASP A 37 4.34 9.50 19.27
N PHE A 38 4.66 8.25 18.96
CA PHE A 38 4.46 7.73 17.62
C PHE A 38 2.99 7.74 17.24
N LYS A 39 2.12 7.26 18.12
CA LYS A 39 0.68 7.23 17.84
C LYS A 39 0.14 8.64 17.62
N ALA A 40 0.55 9.59 18.42
CA ALA A 40 0.10 10.97 18.29
C ALA A 40 0.53 11.58 16.95
N SER A 41 1.78 11.36 16.58
CA SER A 41 2.31 11.85 15.31
C SER A 41 1.62 11.20 14.11
N PHE A 42 1.42 9.87 14.17
CA PHE A 42 0.72 9.15 13.12
C PHE A 42 -0.70 9.67 12.93
N ASN A 43 -1.44 9.81 14.03
CA ASN A 43 -2.82 10.30 13.98
C ASN A 43 -2.91 11.71 13.42
N SER A 44 -1.92 12.55 13.70
CA SER A 44 -1.93 13.94 13.25
C SER A 44 -1.53 14.10 11.79
N HIS A 45 -0.62 13.26 11.27
CA HIS A 45 0.02 13.54 9.98
C HIS A 45 -0.20 12.45 8.94
N VAL A 46 -0.36 11.19 9.34
CA VAL A 46 -0.40 10.06 8.40
C VAL A 46 -1.80 9.52 8.21
N LYS A 47 -2.58 9.48 9.28
CA LYS A 47 -3.90 8.86 9.25
C LYS A 47 -4.82 9.52 8.24
N GLY A 48 -5.46 8.71 7.42
CA GLY A 48 -6.41 9.20 6.41
C GLY A 48 -5.78 9.70 5.13
N THR A 49 -4.46 9.61 5.01
CA THR A 49 -3.78 10.00 3.77
C THR A 49 -3.85 8.89 2.74
N PHE A 50 -3.67 9.27 1.47
CA PHE A 50 -3.59 8.31 0.38
C PHE A 50 -2.51 7.26 0.64
N GLU A 51 -1.35 7.70 1.15
CA GLU A 51 -0.23 6.81 1.44
C GLU A 51 -0.58 5.76 2.49
N GLU A 52 -1.32 6.15 3.53
CA GLU A 52 -1.78 5.18 4.52
C GLU A 52 -2.71 4.15 3.89
N GLU A 53 -3.63 4.61 3.04
CA GLU A 53 -4.57 3.70 2.38
C GLU A 53 -3.85 2.73 1.45
N MET A 54 -2.79 3.17 0.78
CA MET A 54 -1.96 2.27 -0.02
C MET A 54 -1.31 1.20 0.87
N ALA A 55 -0.82 1.60 2.04
CA ALA A 55 -0.23 0.65 2.99
C ALA A 55 -1.26 -0.37 3.46
N ASP A 56 -2.48 0.07 3.75
CA ASP A 56 -3.57 -0.83 4.18
C ASP A 56 -3.91 -1.84 3.10
N ILE A 57 -4.00 -1.43 1.84
CA ILE A 57 -4.24 -2.34 0.72
C ILE A 57 -3.15 -3.40 0.68
N PHE A 58 -1.90 -2.98 0.77
CA PHE A 58 -0.75 -3.88 0.69
C PHE A 58 -0.77 -4.89 1.83
N ILE A 59 -1.01 -4.43 3.06
CA ILE A 59 -1.07 -5.30 4.24
C ILE A 59 -2.17 -6.35 4.08
N ARG A 60 -3.35 -5.95 3.60
CA ARG A 60 -4.45 -6.89 3.42
C ARG A 60 -4.16 -7.92 2.33
N VAL A 61 -3.49 -7.51 1.26
CA VAL A 61 -3.08 -8.46 0.22
C VAL A 61 -2.08 -9.45 0.78
N LEU A 62 -1.09 -8.99 1.54
CA LEU A 62 -0.11 -9.87 2.18
C LEU A 62 -0.77 -10.85 3.13
N ASP A 63 -1.72 -10.38 3.94
CA ASP A 63 -2.43 -11.22 4.90
C ASP A 63 -3.23 -12.31 4.17
N MET A 64 -3.91 -11.95 3.10
CA MET A 64 -4.69 -12.91 2.34
C MET A 64 -3.80 -13.98 1.71
N CYS A 65 -2.67 -13.57 1.14
CA CYS A 65 -1.72 -14.50 0.54
C CYS A 65 -1.12 -15.43 1.59
N ALA A 66 -0.77 -14.90 2.76
CA ALA A 66 -0.25 -15.71 3.86
C ALA A 66 -1.28 -16.75 4.31
N TYR A 67 -2.53 -16.33 4.44
CA TYR A 67 -3.62 -17.22 4.84
C TYR A 67 -3.81 -18.37 3.84
N ARG A 68 -3.63 -18.10 2.56
CA ARG A 68 -3.80 -19.10 1.50
C ARG A 68 -2.51 -19.85 1.16
N GLY A 69 -1.41 -19.55 1.83
CA GLY A 69 -0.13 -20.19 1.55
C GLY A 69 0.46 -19.83 0.20
N ILE A 70 0.18 -18.64 -0.28
CA ILE A 70 0.69 -18.15 -1.57
C ILE A 70 2.03 -17.46 -1.37
N ASP A 71 3.03 -17.85 -2.14
CA ASP A 71 4.32 -17.15 -2.19
C ASP A 71 4.18 -15.96 -3.14
N LEU A 72 3.71 -14.84 -2.59
CA LEU A 72 3.42 -13.65 -3.38
C LEU A 72 4.69 -13.08 -4.03
N GLU A 73 5.81 -13.10 -3.30
CA GLU A 73 7.07 -12.58 -3.84
C GLU A 73 7.46 -13.30 -5.13
N GLN A 74 7.35 -14.63 -5.15
CA GLN A 74 7.65 -15.41 -6.34
C GLN A 74 6.76 -15.00 -7.51
N HIS A 75 5.46 -14.83 -7.25
CA HIS A 75 4.51 -14.46 -8.30
C HIS A 75 4.75 -13.06 -8.82
N VAL A 76 5.10 -12.12 -7.94
CA VAL A 76 5.43 -10.75 -8.35
C VAL A 76 6.66 -10.76 -9.24
N LYS A 77 7.72 -11.46 -8.82
CA LYS A 77 8.95 -11.54 -9.61
C LYS A 77 8.70 -12.16 -10.98
N ALA A 78 7.91 -13.25 -11.02
CA ALA A 78 7.59 -13.92 -12.28
C ALA A 78 6.79 -13.00 -13.20
N LYS A 79 5.82 -12.27 -12.64
CA LYS A 79 5.00 -11.36 -13.44
C LYS A 79 5.81 -10.19 -13.98
N MET A 80 6.72 -9.66 -13.18
CA MET A 80 7.59 -8.57 -13.62
C MET A 80 8.46 -9.02 -14.78
N ARG A 81 9.05 -10.24 -14.70
CA ARG A 81 9.81 -10.79 -15.79
C ARG A 81 8.96 -10.98 -17.04
N TYR A 82 7.78 -11.58 -16.86
CA TYR A 82 6.86 -11.77 -17.98
C TYR A 82 6.54 -10.45 -18.67
N ASN A 83 6.24 -9.40 -17.90
CA ASN A 83 5.92 -8.10 -18.46
C ASN A 83 7.10 -7.50 -19.24
N SER A 84 8.33 -7.73 -18.77
CA SER A 84 9.53 -7.22 -19.45
C SER A 84 9.77 -7.90 -20.77
N LEU A 85 9.24 -9.12 -20.97
CA LEU A 85 9.42 -9.90 -22.19
C LEU A 85 8.32 -9.64 -23.22
N ARG A 86 7.26 -8.93 -22.83
CA ARG A 86 6.16 -8.64 -23.76
C ARG A 86 6.59 -7.65 -24.82
N PRO A 87 6.07 -7.77 -26.04
CA PRO A 87 6.34 -6.78 -27.07
C PRO A 87 5.92 -5.40 -26.61
N HIS A 88 6.74 -4.41 -26.91
CA HIS A 88 6.42 -3.04 -26.55
C HIS A 88 5.22 -2.54 -27.34
N LYS A 89 4.21 -2.06 -26.66
CA LYS A 89 3.01 -1.50 -27.29
C LYS A 89 3.10 0.01 -27.29
N HIS A 90 3.02 0.60 -28.46
CA HIS A 90 3.13 2.05 -28.59
C HIS A 90 2.13 2.80 -27.72
N GLY A 91 2.63 3.65 -26.84
CA GLY A 91 1.79 4.51 -26.00
C GLY A 91 0.95 3.81 -24.94
N LYS A 92 1.11 2.52 -24.74
CA LYS A 92 0.36 1.79 -23.73
C LYS A 92 1.20 1.53 -22.49
N THR A 93 0.55 1.69 -21.32
CA THR A 93 1.10 1.25 -20.05
C THR A 93 0.40 -0.02 -19.61
N TYR A 94 1.07 -0.77 -18.79
CA TYR A 94 0.53 -2.05 -18.32
C TYR A 94 -0.35 -1.91 -17.10
#